data_31c3165f819ea8e35f95e4f02687d035
#
_entry.id   31c3165f819ea8e35f95e4f02687d035
#
_cell.length_a   1.000
_cell.length_b   1.000
_cell.length_c   1.000
_cell.angle_alpha   90.00
_cell.angle_beta   90.00
_cell.angle_gamma   90.00
#
_symmetry.space_group_name_H-M   'P 1'
#
loop_
_entity.id
_entity.type
_entity.pdbx_description
1 polymer ?
#
loop_
_entity_poly.entity_id
_entity_poly.type
_entity_poly.pdbx_seq_one_letter_code
_entity_poly.pdbx_strand_id
1 'polypeptide(L)'
;MNFDEYDIKILKENFDDEMISQLDIDNLARILNYLNNNGVYYSKDLLLDSLDLFLLPFDNFVIKFEKLKNKLGSNFIEKLGDDASLIEIMYEN
;
A
#
# COMPACT_ATOMS: atom_id res chain seq x y z
N MET A 1 -9.64 -6.42 -6.63
CA MET A 1 -8.63 -7.43 -6.31
C MET A 1 -9.00 -8.13 -5.02
N ASN A 2 -9.02 -9.46 -5.03
CA ASN A 2 -9.32 -10.23 -3.83
C ASN A 2 -8.03 -10.68 -3.15
N PHE A 3 -8.08 -10.69 -1.82
CA PHE A 3 -6.98 -11.16 -1.00
C PHE A 3 -7.22 -12.64 -0.73
N ASP A 4 -6.38 -13.51 -1.26
CA ASP A 4 -6.56 -14.96 -1.14
C ASP A 4 -5.68 -15.56 -0.05
N GLU A 5 -5.80 -16.87 0.16
CA GLU A 5 -5.04 -17.58 1.19
C GLU A 5 -3.53 -17.50 0.96
N TYR A 6 -3.11 -17.48 -0.29
CA TYR A 6 -1.69 -17.36 -0.63
C TYR A 6 -1.13 -16.02 -0.19
N ASP A 7 -1.89 -14.94 -0.41
CA ASP A 7 -1.49 -13.60 0.01
C ASP A 7 -1.37 -13.51 1.53
N ILE A 8 -2.31 -14.12 2.25
CA ILE A 8 -2.28 -14.16 3.70
C ILE A 8 -1.06 -14.93 4.20
N LYS A 9 -0.73 -16.05 3.54
CA LYS A 9 0.44 -16.84 3.88
C LYS A 9 1.73 -16.03 3.73
N ILE A 10 1.86 -15.28 2.64
CA ILE A 10 3.03 -14.43 2.42
C ILE A 10 3.14 -13.37 3.52
N LEU A 11 2.04 -12.77 3.91
CA LEU A 11 2.04 -11.79 4.99
C LEU A 11 2.51 -12.42 6.30
N LYS A 12 2.03 -13.61 6.61
CA LYS A 12 2.42 -14.33 7.84
C LYS A 12 3.90 -14.72 7.85
N GLU A 13 4.47 -14.96 6.69
CA GLU A 13 5.90 -15.28 6.57
C GLU A 13 6.79 -14.05 6.74
N ASN A 14 6.30 -12.87 6.41
CA ASN A 14 7.10 -11.63 6.39
C ASN A 14 6.85 -10.71 7.58
N PHE A 15 5.72 -10.87 8.27
CA PHE A 15 5.33 -9.98 9.38
C PHE A 15 4.88 -10.83 10.58
N ASP A 16 5.01 -10.27 11.78
CA ASP A 16 4.62 -11.01 12.99
C ASP A 16 3.10 -11.04 13.17
N ASP A 17 2.63 -11.92 14.05
CA ASP A 17 1.20 -12.14 14.28
C ASP A 17 0.53 -10.89 14.85
N GLU A 18 1.24 -10.13 15.69
CA GLU A 18 0.69 -8.92 16.28
C GLU A 18 0.36 -7.88 15.21
N MET A 19 1.26 -7.70 14.26
CA MET A 19 1.06 -6.78 13.16
C MET A 19 -0.09 -7.22 12.26
N ILE A 20 -0.12 -8.51 11.94
CA ILE A 20 -1.18 -9.09 11.11
C ILE A 20 -2.55 -8.99 11.79
N SER A 21 -2.60 -9.14 13.13
CA SER A 21 -3.85 -9.03 13.86
C SER A 21 -4.48 -7.64 13.81
N GLN A 22 -3.68 -6.63 13.49
CA GLN A 22 -4.16 -5.25 13.33
C GLN A 22 -4.77 -5.00 11.95
N LEU A 23 -4.62 -5.93 11.00
CA LEU A 23 -5.17 -5.76 9.66
C LEU A 23 -6.68 -5.85 9.66
N ASP A 24 -7.30 -4.85 9.07
CA ASP A 24 -8.73 -4.86 8.73
C ASP A 24 -8.80 -5.24 7.25
N ILE A 25 -9.27 -6.44 6.96
CA ILE A 25 -9.29 -6.98 5.58
C ILE A 25 -10.13 -6.10 4.65
N ASP A 26 -11.26 -5.58 5.12
CA ASP A 26 -12.09 -4.71 4.29
C ASP A 26 -11.37 -3.41 3.96
N ASN A 27 -10.71 -2.82 4.95
CA ASN A 27 -9.93 -1.61 4.75
C ASN A 27 -8.76 -1.85 3.79
N LEU A 28 -8.06 -2.98 3.97
CA LEU A 28 -6.95 -3.36 3.11
C LEU A 28 -7.42 -3.55 1.66
N ALA A 29 -8.57 -4.22 1.47
CA ALA A 29 -9.13 -4.42 0.13
C ALA A 29 -9.44 -3.08 -0.54
N ARG A 30 -9.97 -2.12 0.20
CA ARG A 30 -10.25 -0.78 -0.34
C ARG A 30 -8.98 -0.08 -0.78
N ILE A 31 -7.92 -0.17 0.03
CA ILE A 31 -6.63 0.43 -0.31
C ILE A 31 -6.06 -0.19 -1.59
N LEU A 32 -6.08 -1.53 -1.67
CA LEU A 32 -5.56 -2.23 -2.84
C LEU A 32 -6.36 -1.88 -4.11
N ASN A 33 -7.68 -1.82 -3.99
CA ASN A 33 -8.53 -1.42 -5.12
C ASN A 33 -8.25 0.01 -5.55
N TYR A 34 -8.06 0.92 -4.60
CA TYR A 34 -7.70 2.30 -4.89
C TYR A 34 -6.38 2.38 -5.66
N LEU A 35 -5.36 1.66 -5.21
CA LEU A 35 -4.07 1.64 -5.88
C LEU A 35 -4.19 1.06 -7.29
N ASN A 36 -4.92 -0.03 -7.46
CA ASN A 36 -5.13 -0.63 -8.78
C ASN A 36 -5.87 0.31 -9.72
N ASN A 37 -6.86 1.04 -9.20
CA ASN A 37 -7.61 2.02 -10.00
C ASN A 37 -6.72 3.20 -10.44
N ASN A 38 -5.66 3.46 -9.70
CA ASN A 38 -4.67 4.49 -10.06
C ASN A 38 -3.55 3.94 -10.96
N GLY A 39 -3.63 2.67 -11.35
CA GLY A 39 -2.64 2.07 -12.22
C GLY A 39 -1.44 1.44 -11.52
N VAL A 40 -1.47 1.34 -10.20
CA VAL A 40 -0.38 0.75 -9.42
C VAL A 40 -0.50 -0.77 -9.47
N TYR A 41 0.16 -1.39 -10.45
CA TYR A 41 0.08 -2.84 -10.65
C TYR A 41 0.94 -3.62 -9.66
N TYR A 42 1.83 -2.94 -8.96
CA TYR A 42 2.73 -3.52 -7.96
C TYR A 42 2.26 -3.26 -6.52
N SER A 43 0.95 -3.13 -6.32
CA SER A 43 0.39 -2.79 -5.00
C SER A 43 0.73 -3.81 -3.92
N LYS A 44 0.79 -5.09 -4.25
CA LYS A 44 1.16 -6.13 -3.28
C LYS A 44 2.62 -6.02 -2.85
N ASP A 45 3.50 -5.64 -3.77
CA ASP A 45 4.91 -5.42 -3.44
C ASP A 45 5.07 -4.26 -2.45
N LEU A 46 4.29 -3.19 -2.65
CA LEU A 46 4.27 -2.07 -1.72
C LEU A 46 3.76 -2.50 -0.35
N LEU A 47 2.74 -3.35 -0.33
CA LEU A 47 2.19 -3.90 0.92
C LEU A 47 3.27 -4.64 1.70
N LEU A 48 4.05 -5.49 1.03
CA LEU A 48 5.09 -6.27 1.67
C LEU A 48 6.24 -5.40 2.18
N ASP A 49 6.50 -4.27 1.51
CA ASP A 49 7.56 -3.36 1.93
C ASP A 49 7.13 -2.42 3.06
N SER A 50 5.84 -2.05 3.09
CA SER A 50 5.37 -0.98 3.96
C SER A 50 3.99 -1.32 4.56
N LEU A 51 3.88 -2.45 5.24
CA LEU A 51 2.62 -2.91 5.82
C LEU A 51 1.99 -1.86 6.73
N ASP A 52 2.79 -1.12 7.48
CA ASP A 52 2.30 -0.11 8.39
C ASP A 52 1.46 0.97 7.70
N LEU A 53 1.78 1.32 6.46
CA LEU A 53 0.96 2.26 5.69
C LEU A 53 -0.42 1.68 5.38
N PHE A 54 -0.48 0.37 5.19
CA PHE A 54 -1.73 -0.32 4.84
C PHE A 54 -2.60 -0.59 6.07
N LEU A 55 -2.09 -0.28 7.28
CA LEU A 55 -2.87 -0.30 8.51
C LEU A 55 -3.62 1.02 8.73
N LEU A 56 -3.31 2.05 7.97
CA LEU A 56 -3.99 3.34 8.05
C LEU A 56 -5.46 3.19 7.63
N PRO A 57 -6.37 3.97 8.24
CA PRO A 57 -7.73 4.07 7.71
C PRO A 57 -7.69 4.48 6.23
N PHE A 58 -8.61 3.95 5.44
CA PHE A 58 -8.63 4.18 3.99
C PHE A 58 -8.53 5.67 3.62
N ASP A 59 -9.32 6.52 4.28
CA ASP A 59 -9.33 7.95 3.97
C ASP A 59 -7.97 8.60 4.21
N ASN A 60 -7.29 8.20 5.28
CA ASN A 60 -5.95 8.72 5.58
C ASN A 60 -4.94 8.26 4.55
N PHE A 61 -5.02 7.00 4.13
CA PHE A 61 -4.15 6.48 3.09
C PHE A 61 -4.32 7.28 1.79
N VAL A 62 -5.57 7.52 1.39
CA VAL A 62 -5.86 8.27 0.16
C VAL A 62 -5.26 9.67 0.21
N ILE A 63 -5.43 10.38 1.33
CA ILE A 63 -4.89 11.73 1.47
C ILE A 63 -3.37 11.73 1.29
N LYS A 64 -2.69 10.79 1.95
CA LYS A 64 -1.23 10.68 1.87
C LYS A 64 -0.77 10.28 0.48
N PHE A 65 -1.47 9.35 -0.17
CA PHE A 65 -1.11 8.91 -1.50
C PHE A 65 -1.32 10.00 -2.55
N GLU A 66 -2.38 10.81 -2.41
CA GLU A 66 -2.60 11.94 -3.30
C GLU A 66 -1.47 12.97 -3.18
N LYS A 67 -0.93 13.17 -1.99
CA LYS A 67 0.24 14.03 -1.80
C LYS A 67 1.46 13.47 -2.53
N LEU A 68 1.68 12.16 -2.44
CA LEU A 68 2.77 11.50 -3.15
C LEU A 68 2.62 11.68 -4.66
N LYS A 69 1.41 11.46 -5.19
CA LYS A 69 1.13 11.67 -6.62
C LYS A 69 1.47 13.08 -7.06
N ASN A 70 1.07 14.07 -6.28
CA ASN A 70 1.34 15.47 -6.60
C ASN A 70 2.83 15.79 -6.60
N LYS A 71 3.59 15.21 -5.68
CA LYS A 71 5.03 15.40 -5.62
C LYS A 71 5.76 14.76 -6.79
N LEU A 72 5.33 13.57 -7.19
CA LEU A 72 5.99 12.83 -8.26
C LEU A 72 5.54 13.26 -9.66
N GLY A 73 4.34 13.82 -9.77
CA GLY A 73 3.81 14.30 -11.04
C GLY A 73 3.13 13.21 -11.86
N SER A 74 2.96 13.45 -13.14
CA SER A 74 2.19 12.56 -14.02
C SER A 74 2.81 11.18 -14.20
N ASN A 75 4.11 11.06 -13.97
CA ASN A 75 4.83 9.78 -14.10
C ASN A 75 4.99 9.05 -12.76
N PHE A 76 4.13 9.33 -11.80
CA PHE A 76 4.28 8.78 -10.45
C PHE A 76 4.33 7.25 -10.44
N ILE A 77 3.59 6.58 -11.33
CA ILE A 77 3.59 5.10 -11.41
C ILE A 77 4.98 4.59 -11.73
N GLU A 78 5.60 5.13 -12.78
CA GLU A 78 6.94 4.70 -13.20
C GLU A 78 7.99 5.05 -12.16
N LYS A 79 7.93 6.25 -11.60
CA LYS A 79 8.90 6.71 -10.61
C LYS A 79 8.86 5.85 -9.36
N LEU A 80 7.67 5.58 -8.84
CA LEU A 80 7.50 4.75 -7.65
C LEU A 80 7.90 3.30 -7.93
N GLY A 81 7.59 2.78 -9.11
CA GLY A 81 7.96 1.43 -9.50
C GLY A 81 9.46 1.25 -9.64
N ASP A 82 10.16 2.28 -10.13
CA ASP A 82 11.62 2.24 -10.28
C ASP A 82 12.34 2.41 -8.95
N ASP A 83 11.76 3.18 -8.03
CA ASP A 83 12.34 3.45 -6.73
C ASP A 83 11.25 3.37 -5.66
N ALA A 84 11.09 2.18 -5.09
CA ALA A 84 10.07 1.92 -4.07
C ALA A 84 10.27 2.77 -2.82
N SER A 85 11.49 3.27 -2.58
CA SER A 85 11.75 4.13 -1.42
C SER A 85 11.00 5.44 -1.48
N LEU A 86 10.50 5.84 -2.65
CA LEU A 86 9.68 7.04 -2.79
C LEU A 86 8.37 6.95 -2.00
N ILE A 87 7.94 5.75 -1.63
CA ILE A 87 6.77 5.55 -0.77
C ILE A 87 6.94 6.27 0.58
N GLU A 88 8.16 6.54 0.99
CA GLU A 88 8.46 7.27 2.23
C GLU A 88 7.87 8.69 2.22
N ILE A 89 7.57 9.24 1.06
CA ILE A 89 6.88 10.52 0.95
C ILE A 89 5.55 10.49 1.71
N MET A 90 4.90 9.32 1.78
CA MET A 90 3.65 9.17 2.51
C MET A 90 3.79 9.32 4.02
N TYR A 91 5.01 9.19 4.55
CA TYR A 91 5.28 9.39 5.98
C TYR A 91 5.48 10.86 6.33
N GLU A 92 5.65 11.72 5.35
CA GLU A 92 5.83 13.16 5.56
C GLU A 92 4.49 13.82 5.92
N ASN A 93 4.56 14.78 6.82
CA ASN A 93 3.39 15.56 7.21
C ASN A 93 3.16 16.76 6.32
#